data_bf8c92c8a7e48875955fe782a598fe9a
#
_entry.id   bf8c92c8a7e48875955fe782a598fe9a
#
_cell.length_a   1.000
_cell.length_b   1.000
_cell.length_c   1.000
_cell.angle_alpha   90.00
_cell.angle_beta   90.00
_cell.angle_gamma   90.00
#
_symmetry.space_group_name_H-M   'P 1'
#
loop_
_entity.id
_entity.type
_entity.pdbx_description
1 polymer ?
#
loop_
_entity_poly.entity_id
_entity_poly.type
_entity_poly.pdbx_seq_one_letter_code
_entity_poly.pdbx_strand_id
1 'polypeptide(L)'
;MKQTVEFESEFARDELGFLFAKENREIRYMTPVLRRMKFRDDSVNKMEAVGNLIDWEMEQILLESQFTADEFYETMENECPDPRTRPFIGCYCHFDKRYRKVYIRWYKPRPFHHPVTGKQLVYGREINKGSNYYYNSRPFKKFPVWVRETVAYLEERNARKRKRIEVLQKLRTLIRQYLHIIEQEYY
;
A
#
# COMPACT_ATOMS: atom_id res chain seq x y z
N MET A 1 -14.73 27.34 -17.35
CA MET A 1 -14.05 26.62 -16.26
C MET A 1 -12.66 26.06 -16.61
N LYS A 2 -12.04 26.42 -17.74
CA LYS A 2 -10.65 25.99 -18.11
C LYS A 2 -9.56 27.04 -17.82
N GLN A 3 -9.93 28.29 -17.59
CA GLN A 3 -8.95 29.39 -17.38
C GLN A 3 -8.36 29.45 -15.96
N THR A 4 -9.03 28.93 -14.93
CA THR A 4 -8.54 29.00 -13.54
C THR A 4 -7.39 28.01 -13.26
N VAL A 5 -7.34 26.89 -13.96
CA VAL A 5 -6.29 25.86 -13.74
C VAL A 5 -4.94 26.24 -14.38
N GLU A 6 -4.94 27.01 -15.47
CA GLU A 6 -3.71 27.48 -16.12
C GLU A 6 -3.02 28.60 -15.31
N PHE A 7 -3.77 29.44 -14.63
CA PHE A 7 -3.23 30.55 -13.83
C PHE A 7 -2.48 30.07 -12.58
N GLU A 8 -3.02 29.06 -11.88
CA GLU A 8 -2.35 28.44 -10.70
C GLU A 8 -1.05 27.69 -11.07
N SER A 9 -0.99 27.09 -12.27
CA SER A 9 0.20 26.36 -12.73
C SER A 9 1.35 27.29 -13.13
N GLU A 10 1.06 28.49 -13.60
CA GLU A 10 2.07 29.51 -13.99
C GLU A 10 2.67 30.18 -12.76
N PHE A 11 1.84 30.52 -11.75
CA PHE A 11 2.29 31.10 -10.49
C PHE A 11 3.19 30.13 -9.69
N ALA A 12 2.85 28.84 -9.65
CA ALA A 12 3.67 27.81 -9.01
C ALA A 12 5.02 27.58 -9.73
N ARG A 13 5.09 27.77 -11.05
CA ARG A 13 6.34 27.68 -11.81
C ARG A 13 7.28 28.86 -11.53
N ASP A 14 6.74 30.05 -11.38
CA ASP A 14 7.53 31.26 -11.09
C ASP A 14 8.08 31.25 -9.67
N GLU A 15 7.32 30.78 -8.67
CA GLU A 15 7.80 30.62 -7.30
C GLU A 15 8.89 29.54 -7.20
N LEU A 16 8.72 28.39 -7.85
CA LEU A 16 9.73 27.35 -7.91
C LEU A 16 11.00 27.85 -8.63
N GLY A 17 10.85 28.56 -9.74
CA GLY A 17 11.97 29.17 -10.46
C GLY A 17 12.72 30.18 -9.61
N PHE A 18 12.03 31.00 -8.81
CA PHE A 18 12.64 31.98 -7.92
C PHE A 18 13.36 31.31 -6.73
N LEU A 19 12.78 30.26 -6.14
CA LEU A 19 13.41 29.47 -5.07
C LEU A 19 14.67 28.78 -5.56
N PHE A 20 14.65 28.15 -6.73
CA PHE A 20 15.85 27.56 -7.36
C PHE A 20 16.94 28.60 -7.67
N ALA A 21 16.57 29.79 -8.10
CA ALA A 21 17.52 30.87 -8.37
C ALA A 21 18.15 31.44 -7.09
N LYS A 22 17.42 31.46 -5.97
CA LYS A 22 17.92 31.90 -4.66
C LYS A 22 18.88 30.87 -4.05
N GLU A 23 18.51 29.58 -4.04
CA GLU A 23 19.39 28.50 -3.59
C GLU A 23 20.68 28.42 -4.38
N ASN A 24 20.62 28.56 -5.70
CA ASN A 24 21.80 28.53 -6.55
C ASN A 24 22.75 29.73 -6.31
N ARG A 25 22.26 30.88 -5.84
CA ARG A 25 23.12 32.01 -5.43
C ARG A 25 23.87 31.69 -4.14
N GLU A 26 23.21 31.15 -3.12
CA GLU A 26 23.87 30.80 -1.86
C GLU A 26 24.95 29.74 -2.02
N ILE A 27 24.74 28.76 -2.89
CA ILE A 27 25.68 27.68 -3.19
C ILE A 27 26.99 28.21 -3.81
N ARG A 28 26.97 29.30 -4.57
CA ARG A 28 28.17 29.89 -5.20
C ARG A 28 29.20 30.40 -4.21
N TYR A 29 28.80 30.79 -3.00
CA TYR A 29 29.69 31.33 -1.96
C TYR A 29 30.21 30.26 -1.00
N MET A 30 29.78 29.00 -1.13
CA MET A 30 30.21 27.91 -0.29
C MET A 30 31.56 27.34 -0.75
N THR A 31 32.39 26.90 0.20
CA THR A 31 33.58 26.12 -0.14
C THR A 31 33.17 24.81 -0.86
N PRO A 32 34.05 24.23 -1.70
CA PRO A 32 33.74 22.99 -2.41
C PRO A 32 33.26 21.87 -1.50
N VAL A 33 33.83 21.76 -0.30
CA VAL A 33 33.46 20.75 0.72
C VAL A 33 32.04 21.02 1.23
N LEU A 34 31.75 22.23 1.69
CA LEU A 34 30.42 22.59 2.19
C LEU A 34 29.35 22.45 1.09
N ARG A 35 29.71 22.78 -0.15
CA ARG A 35 28.82 22.61 -1.30
C ARG A 35 28.46 21.13 -1.53
N ARG A 36 29.45 20.22 -1.45
CA ARG A 36 29.20 18.78 -1.56
C ARG A 36 28.30 18.27 -0.43
N MET A 37 28.57 18.68 0.81
CA MET A 37 27.75 18.29 1.97
C MET A 37 26.31 18.78 1.81
N LYS A 38 26.09 20.02 1.38
CA LYS A 38 24.74 20.54 1.13
C LYS A 38 24.01 19.74 0.06
N PHE A 39 24.63 19.42 -1.06
CA PHE A 39 24.02 18.59 -2.12
C PHE A 39 23.65 17.20 -1.62
N ARG A 40 24.49 16.58 -0.79
CA ARG A 40 24.17 15.30 -0.17
C ARG A 40 22.93 15.41 0.71
N ASP A 41 22.93 16.36 1.62
CA ASP A 41 21.85 16.53 2.60
C ASP A 41 20.52 16.89 1.91
N ASP A 42 20.54 17.75 0.91
CA ASP A 42 19.37 18.08 0.10
C ASP A 42 18.80 16.85 -0.64
N SER A 43 19.69 16.00 -1.17
CA SER A 43 19.29 14.77 -1.86
C SER A 43 18.71 13.74 -0.88
N VAL A 44 19.32 13.56 0.30
CA VAL A 44 18.81 12.68 1.35
C VAL A 44 17.43 13.14 1.80
N ASN A 45 17.27 14.42 2.16
CA ASN A 45 16.01 14.99 2.62
C ASN A 45 14.87 14.81 1.59
N LYS A 46 15.17 15.03 0.31
CA LYS A 46 14.20 14.82 -0.79
C LYS A 46 13.79 13.36 -0.90
N MET A 47 14.73 12.42 -0.79
CA MET A 47 14.42 10.99 -0.86
C MET A 47 13.64 10.51 0.37
N GLU A 48 13.91 11.05 1.56
CA GLU A 48 13.12 10.79 2.76
C GLU A 48 11.69 11.30 2.59
N ALA A 49 11.49 12.49 2.04
CA ALA A 49 10.15 13.01 1.74
C ALA A 49 9.38 12.10 0.77
N VAL A 50 10.04 11.59 -0.28
CA VAL A 50 9.43 10.59 -1.18
C VAL A 50 9.10 9.29 -0.43
N GLY A 51 9.96 8.86 0.49
CA GLY A 51 9.71 7.71 1.37
C GLY A 51 8.44 7.88 2.22
N ASN A 52 8.25 9.06 2.79
CA ASN A 52 7.05 9.40 3.57
C ASN A 52 5.78 9.42 2.72
N LEU A 53 5.85 9.90 1.48
CA LEU A 53 4.72 9.82 0.53
C LEU A 53 4.35 8.38 0.18
N ILE A 54 5.34 7.49 0.04
CA ILE A 54 5.09 6.06 -0.17
C ILE A 54 4.38 5.44 1.05
N ASP A 55 4.79 5.81 2.26
CA ASP A 55 4.16 5.31 3.48
C ASP A 55 2.71 5.81 3.60
N TRP A 56 2.47 7.07 3.34
CA TRP A 56 1.13 7.63 3.29
C TRP A 56 0.24 6.91 2.28
N GLU A 57 0.73 6.67 1.06
CA GLU A 57 -0.02 5.94 0.03
C GLU A 57 -0.31 4.49 0.45
N MET A 58 0.60 3.84 1.17
CA MET A 58 0.36 2.51 1.75
C MET A 58 -0.76 2.53 2.79
N GLU A 59 -0.86 3.57 3.60
CA GLU A 59 -1.95 3.76 4.56
C GLU A 59 -3.28 3.96 3.84
N GLN A 60 -3.32 4.76 2.76
CA GLN A 60 -4.53 4.92 1.95
C GLN A 60 -4.98 3.58 1.34
N ILE A 61 -4.06 2.79 0.81
CA ILE A 61 -4.38 1.46 0.28
C ILE A 61 -4.90 0.53 1.39
N LEU A 62 -4.38 0.63 2.61
CA LEU A 62 -4.89 -0.13 3.75
C LEU A 62 -6.36 0.24 4.04
N LEU A 63 -6.67 1.53 4.17
CA LEU A 63 -8.03 2.02 4.40
C LEU A 63 -8.99 1.60 3.29
N GLU A 64 -8.62 1.81 2.01
CA GLU A 64 -9.42 1.35 0.87
C GLU A 64 -9.68 -0.17 0.91
N SER A 65 -8.72 -0.93 1.45
CA SER A 65 -8.83 -2.40 1.53
C SER A 65 -9.72 -2.82 2.69
N GLN A 66 -9.73 -2.09 3.78
CA GLN A 66 -10.66 -2.28 4.90
C GLN A 66 -12.10 -2.05 4.43
N PHE A 67 -12.38 -0.95 3.75
CA PHE A 67 -13.71 -0.73 3.15
C PHE A 67 -14.14 -1.86 2.21
N THR A 68 -13.21 -2.41 1.42
CA THR A 68 -13.54 -3.55 0.55
C THR A 68 -13.83 -4.83 1.35
N ALA A 69 -13.14 -5.03 2.49
CA ALA A 69 -13.44 -6.15 3.38
C ALA A 69 -14.80 -5.97 4.09
N ASP A 70 -15.10 -4.75 4.54
CA ASP A 70 -16.36 -4.42 5.18
C ASP A 70 -17.54 -4.62 4.21
N GLU A 71 -17.41 -4.20 2.95
CA GLU A 71 -18.40 -4.44 1.89
C GLU A 71 -18.70 -5.94 1.69
N PHE A 72 -17.67 -6.80 1.83
CA PHE A 72 -17.87 -8.25 1.80
C PHE A 72 -18.70 -8.75 2.99
N TYR A 73 -18.41 -8.27 4.20
CA TYR A 73 -19.13 -8.67 5.41
C TYR A 73 -20.56 -8.12 5.44
N GLU A 74 -20.79 -6.90 4.99
CA GLU A 74 -22.14 -6.34 4.83
C GLU A 74 -22.96 -7.16 3.83
N THR A 75 -22.37 -7.53 2.69
CA THR A 75 -23.04 -8.43 1.72
C THR A 75 -23.35 -9.79 2.37
N MET A 76 -22.41 -10.34 3.15
CA MET A 76 -22.62 -11.61 3.86
C MET A 76 -23.79 -11.51 4.87
N GLU A 77 -23.92 -10.41 5.57
CA GLU A 77 -24.99 -10.16 6.53
C GLU A 77 -26.36 -10.04 5.84
N ASN A 78 -26.40 -9.37 4.70
CA ASN A 78 -27.61 -9.20 3.92
C ASN A 78 -28.09 -10.53 3.28
N GLU A 79 -27.16 -11.30 2.71
CA GLU A 79 -27.46 -12.57 2.04
C GLU A 79 -27.69 -13.73 3.03
N CYS A 80 -27.04 -13.69 4.21
CA CYS A 80 -27.14 -14.66 5.27
C CYS A 80 -27.28 -13.99 6.64
N PRO A 81 -28.48 -13.54 7.02
CA PRO A 81 -28.74 -12.88 8.30
C PRO A 81 -28.44 -13.78 9.51
N ASP A 82 -28.75 -15.09 9.42
CA ASP A 82 -28.40 -16.03 10.48
C ASP A 82 -26.88 -16.35 10.46
N PRO A 83 -26.13 -15.97 11.50
CA PRO A 83 -24.70 -16.25 11.60
C PRO A 83 -24.32 -17.73 11.50
N ARG A 84 -25.24 -18.64 11.83
CA ARG A 84 -25.01 -20.10 11.82
C ARG A 84 -24.95 -20.67 10.40
N THR A 85 -25.57 -20.00 9.45
CA THR A 85 -25.62 -20.42 8.04
C THR A 85 -24.60 -19.71 7.17
N ARG A 86 -23.86 -18.74 7.73
CA ARG A 86 -22.84 -17.97 7.00
C ARG A 86 -21.73 -18.87 6.48
N PRO A 87 -21.30 -18.69 5.23
CA PRO A 87 -20.19 -19.46 4.67
C PRO A 87 -18.87 -19.13 5.38
N PHE A 88 -18.07 -20.18 5.63
CA PHE A 88 -16.76 -20.03 6.28
C PHE A 88 -15.70 -19.47 5.34
N ILE A 89 -15.80 -18.18 5.05
CA ILE A 89 -14.86 -17.41 4.23
C ILE A 89 -14.82 -15.97 4.74
N GLY A 90 -13.68 -15.33 4.61
CA GLY A 90 -13.52 -13.92 4.94
C GLY A 90 -12.41 -13.26 4.13
N CYS A 91 -12.42 -11.94 4.14
CA CYS A 91 -11.36 -11.09 3.63
C CYS A 91 -10.77 -10.30 4.79
N TYR A 92 -9.47 -10.16 4.83
CA TYR A 92 -8.81 -9.26 5.78
C TYR A 92 -7.66 -8.53 5.12
N CYS A 93 -7.36 -7.37 5.68
CA CYS A 93 -6.20 -6.58 5.31
C CYS A 93 -5.46 -6.15 6.59
N HIS A 94 -4.16 -6.12 6.50
CA HIS A 94 -3.32 -5.63 7.59
C HIS A 94 -2.03 -5.03 7.07
N PHE A 95 -1.46 -4.11 7.86
CA PHE A 95 -0.15 -3.56 7.61
C PHE A 95 0.91 -4.33 8.39
N ASP A 96 1.85 -4.93 7.68
CA ASP A 96 3.01 -5.57 8.28
C ASP A 96 4.12 -4.53 8.52
N LYS A 97 4.35 -4.20 9.79
CA LYS A 97 5.34 -3.19 10.20
C LYS A 97 6.77 -3.58 9.82
N ARG A 98 7.11 -4.88 9.86
CA ARG A 98 8.45 -5.38 9.54
C ARG A 98 8.81 -5.17 8.08
N TYR A 99 7.86 -5.47 7.19
CA TYR A 99 8.05 -5.33 5.75
C TYR A 99 7.50 -4.02 5.21
N ARG A 100 6.87 -3.19 6.07
CA ARG A 100 6.18 -1.93 5.70
C ARG A 100 5.29 -2.13 4.48
N LYS A 101 4.44 -3.15 4.55
CA LYS A 101 3.64 -3.62 3.42
C LYS A 101 2.21 -3.95 3.85
N VAL A 102 1.26 -3.60 3.00
CA VAL A 102 -0.14 -3.99 3.15
C VAL A 102 -0.36 -5.37 2.55
N TYR A 103 -1.02 -6.24 3.29
CA TYR A 103 -1.51 -7.52 2.83
C TYR A 103 -3.03 -7.52 2.74
N ILE A 104 -3.56 -8.01 1.63
CA ILE A 104 -4.99 -8.16 1.36
C ILE A 104 -5.21 -9.61 1.01
N ARG A 105 -5.93 -10.34 1.87
CA ARG A 105 -5.99 -11.80 1.80
C ARG A 105 -7.40 -12.33 2.02
N TRP A 106 -7.73 -13.38 1.28
CA TRP A 106 -8.86 -14.23 1.55
C TRP A 106 -8.45 -15.38 2.45
N TYR A 107 -9.31 -15.75 3.39
CA TYR A 107 -9.06 -16.85 4.32
C TYR A 107 -10.31 -17.70 4.53
N LYS A 108 -10.09 -18.95 4.95
CA LYS A 108 -11.12 -19.86 5.41
C LYS A 108 -10.93 -20.08 6.89
N PRO A 109 -11.89 -19.71 7.75
CA PRO A 109 -11.85 -20.04 9.15
C PRO A 109 -11.82 -21.57 9.34
N ARG A 110 -10.95 -22.03 10.23
CA ARG A 110 -10.89 -23.42 10.65
C ARG A 110 -10.95 -23.51 12.17
N PRO A 111 -11.90 -24.26 12.71
CA PRO A 111 -11.88 -24.58 14.13
C PRO A 111 -10.68 -25.49 14.42
N PHE A 112 -9.99 -25.25 15.52
CA PHE A 112 -8.98 -26.15 16.08
C PHE A 112 -9.07 -26.14 17.60
N HIS A 113 -8.68 -27.25 18.21
CA HIS A 113 -8.60 -27.34 19.66
C HIS A 113 -7.22 -26.93 20.12
N HIS A 114 -7.17 -25.97 21.06
CA HIS A 114 -5.91 -25.56 21.63
C HIS A 114 -5.29 -26.72 22.43
N PRO A 115 -4.06 -27.15 22.11
CA PRO A 115 -3.49 -28.39 22.63
C PRO A 115 -3.35 -28.42 24.18
N VAL A 116 -3.17 -27.25 24.81
CA VAL A 116 -2.95 -27.10 26.23
C VAL A 116 -4.29 -26.87 27.00
N THR A 117 -5.15 -25.99 26.45
CA THR A 117 -6.38 -25.56 27.16
C THR A 117 -7.62 -26.33 26.75
N GLY A 118 -7.56 -27.15 25.69
CA GLY A 118 -8.72 -27.87 25.13
C GLY A 118 -9.79 -26.95 24.51
N LYS A 119 -9.63 -25.61 24.59
CA LYS A 119 -10.62 -24.67 24.08
C LYS A 119 -10.67 -24.73 22.56
N GLN A 120 -11.89 -24.75 22.02
CA GLN A 120 -12.10 -24.60 20.59
C GLN A 120 -11.85 -23.16 20.20
N LEU A 121 -10.87 -22.96 19.33
CA LEU A 121 -10.51 -21.68 18.73
C LEU A 121 -10.77 -21.74 17.24
N VAL A 122 -10.90 -20.57 16.60
CA VAL A 122 -11.02 -20.45 15.15
C VAL A 122 -9.85 -19.65 14.64
N TYR A 123 -9.07 -20.23 13.73
CA TYR A 123 -8.03 -19.47 13.05
C TYR A 123 -8.32 -19.42 11.55
N GLY A 124 -7.87 -18.35 10.91
CA GLY A 124 -8.02 -18.18 9.47
C GLY A 124 -6.89 -18.87 8.71
N ARG A 125 -7.22 -19.92 7.93
CA ARG A 125 -6.27 -20.44 6.96
C ARG A 125 -6.33 -19.63 5.68
N GLU A 126 -5.22 -18.99 5.33
CA GLU A 126 -5.13 -18.22 4.09
C GLU A 126 -5.38 -19.10 2.86
N ILE A 127 -6.12 -18.55 1.91
CA ILE A 127 -6.28 -19.15 0.59
C ILE A 127 -5.03 -18.78 -0.21
N ASN A 128 -4.39 -19.78 -0.81
CA ASN A 128 -3.21 -19.54 -1.64
C ASN A 128 -3.59 -18.75 -2.90
N LYS A 129 -3.02 -17.56 -3.05
CA LYS A 129 -3.22 -16.69 -4.22
C LYS A 129 -2.41 -17.17 -5.44
N GLY A 130 -1.29 -17.84 -5.21
CA GLY A 130 -0.30 -18.11 -6.26
C GLY A 130 0.55 -16.87 -6.58
N SER A 131 1.16 -16.86 -7.76
CA SER A 131 2.07 -15.79 -8.22
C SER A 131 1.36 -14.56 -8.79
N ASN A 132 0.10 -14.67 -9.17
CA ASN A 132 -0.66 -13.59 -9.79
C ASN A 132 -1.18 -12.58 -8.75
N TYR A 133 -1.64 -11.40 -9.22
CA TYR A 133 -2.34 -10.43 -8.37
C TYR A 133 -3.73 -10.90 -7.99
N TYR A 134 -4.37 -11.71 -8.84
CA TYR A 134 -5.70 -12.27 -8.63
C TYR A 134 -5.66 -13.61 -7.91
N TYR A 135 -6.64 -13.84 -7.05
CA TYR A 135 -6.92 -15.19 -6.58
C TYR A 135 -7.58 -16.02 -7.67
N ASN A 136 -7.17 -17.28 -7.78
CA ASN A 136 -7.84 -18.21 -8.68
C ASN A 136 -9.28 -18.44 -8.18
N SER A 137 -10.24 -18.58 -9.10
CA SER A 137 -11.65 -18.86 -8.77
C SER A 137 -11.87 -20.27 -8.16
N ARG A 138 -10.94 -21.21 -8.42
CA ARG A 138 -11.06 -22.61 -7.98
C ARG A 138 -11.33 -22.80 -6.47
N PRO A 139 -10.65 -22.10 -5.55
CA PRO A 139 -10.94 -22.21 -4.11
C PRO A 139 -12.34 -21.79 -3.72
N PHE A 140 -13.00 -20.97 -4.53
CA PHE A 140 -14.31 -20.39 -4.26
C PHE A 140 -15.48 -21.17 -4.88
N LYS A 141 -15.22 -22.14 -5.77
CA LYS A 141 -16.26 -22.89 -6.51
C LYS A 141 -17.31 -23.59 -5.62
N LYS A 142 -16.94 -23.97 -4.41
CA LYS A 142 -17.82 -24.68 -3.46
C LYS A 142 -18.75 -23.78 -2.67
N PHE A 143 -18.57 -22.46 -2.76
CA PHE A 143 -19.40 -21.49 -2.05
C PHE A 143 -20.67 -21.15 -2.86
N PRO A 144 -21.71 -20.61 -2.18
CA PRO A 144 -22.91 -20.11 -2.84
C PRO A 144 -22.61 -19.15 -4.00
N VAL A 145 -23.56 -18.99 -4.91
CA VAL A 145 -23.40 -18.14 -6.11
C VAL A 145 -23.05 -16.70 -5.72
N TRP A 146 -23.82 -16.13 -4.79
CA TRP A 146 -23.58 -14.77 -4.32
C TRP A 146 -22.16 -14.56 -3.76
N VAL A 147 -21.60 -15.52 -3.00
CA VAL A 147 -20.21 -15.44 -2.51
C VAL A 147 -19.24 -15.36 -3.66
N ARG A 148 -19.43 -16.21 -4.69
CA ARG A 148 -18.52 -16.25 -5.85
C ARG A 148 -18.55 -14.96 -6.64
N GLU A 149 -19.73 -14.38 -6.81
CA GLU A 149 -19.93 -13.11 -7.52
C GLU A 149 -19.35 -11.94 -6.74
N THR A 150 -19.63 -11.87 -5.42
CA THR A 150 -19.05 -10.84 -4.55
C THR A 150 -17.54 -10.94 -4.50
N VAL A 151 -16.98 -12.16 -4.33
CA VAL A 151 -15.52 -12.36 -4.35
C VAL A 151 -14.94 -11.94 -5.69
N ALA A 152 -15.55 -12.28 -6.82
CA ALA A 152 -15.05 -11.90 -8.14
C ALA A 152 -15.01 -10.38 -8.33
N TYR A 153 -16.07 -9.70 -7.92
CA TYR A 153 -16.18 -8.24 -7.97
C TYR A 153 -15.14 -7.53 -7.10
N LEU A 154 -15.05 -7.92 -5.82
CA LEU A 154 -14.11 -7.32 -4.88
C LEU A 154 -12.65 -7.69 -5.20
N GLU A 155 -12.42 -8.87 -5.76
CA GLU A 155 -11.09 -9.34 -6.12
C GLU A 155 -10.46 -8.53 -7.25
N GLU A 156 -11.26 -8.03 -8.19
CA GLU A 156 -10.76 -7.12 -9.21
C GLU A 156 -10.17 -5.85 -8.60
N ARG A 157 -10.86 -5.25 -7.63
CA ARG A 157 -10.40 -4.07 -6.88
C ARG A 157 -9.15 -4.40 -6.05
N ASN A 158 -9.16 -5.53 -5.36
CA ASN A 158 -8.05 -5.97 -4.52
C ASN A 158 -6.79 -6.31 -5.33
N ALA A 159 -6.93 -6.88 -6.52
CA ALA A 159 -5.81 -7.15 -7.42
C ALA A 159 -5.11 -5.87 -7.88
N ARG A 160 -5.88 -4.82 -8.21
CA ARG A 160 -5.33 -3.49 -8.56
C ARG A 160 -4.55 -2.90 -7.38
N LYS A 161 -5.08 -3.00 -6.15
CA LYS A 161 -4.38 -2.54 -4.93
C LYS A 161 -3.09 -3.31 -4.70
N ARG A 162 -3.08 -4.65 -4.86
CA ARG A 162 -1.85 -5.45 -4.75
C ARG A 162 -0.79 -5.04 -5.78
N LYS A 163 -1.20 -4.67 -6.98
CA LYS A 163 -0.29 -4.14 -8.00
C LYS A 163 0.29 -2.78 -7.59
N ARG A 164 -0.54 -1.86 -7.05
CA ARG A 164 -0.05 -0.57 -6.48
C ARG A 164 0.97 -0.83 -5.37
N ILE A 165 0.66 -1.72 -4.42
CA ILE A 165 1.56 -2.11 -3.33
C ILE A 165 2.91 -2.60 -3.85
N GLU A 166 2.93 -3.45 -4.88
CA GLU A 166 4.18 -3.95 -5.46
C GLU A 166 5.02 -2.83 -6.08
N VAL A 167 4.38 -1.90 -6.81
CA VAL A 167 5.06 -0.74 -7.39
C VAL A 167 5.67 0.13 -6.29
N LEU A 168 4.93 0.43 -5.22
CA LEU A 168 5.42 1.22 -4.09
C LEU A 168 6.60 0.52 -3.37
N GLN A 169 6.57 -0.81 -3.24
CA GLN A 169 7.69 -1.56 -2.69
C GLN A 169 8.95 -1.49 -3.58
N LYS A 170 8.79 -1.53 -4.89
CA LYS A 170 9.90 -1.35 -5.84
C LYS A 170 10.50 0.06 -5.74
N LEU A 171 9.65 1.09 -5.69
CA LEU A 171 10.10 2.48 -5.49
C LEU A 171 10.89 2.63 -4.18
N ARG A 172 10.41 2.08 -3.08
CA ARG A 172 11.12 2.09 -1.79
C ARG A 172 12.48 1.41 -1.87
N THR A 173 12.59 0.31 -2.62
CA THR A 173 13.88 -0.37 -2.84
C THR A 173 14.83 0.51 -3.65
N LEU A 174 14.36 1.17 -4.69
CA LEU A 174 15.16 2.09 -5.51
C LEU A 174 15.64 3.30 -4.70
N ILE A 175 14.80 3.87 -3.85
CA ILE A 175 15.19 4.97 -2.95
C ILE A 175 16.34 4.52 -2.03
N ARG A 176 16.24 3.34 -1.41
CA ARG A 176 17.33 2.82 -0.55
C ARG A 176 18.63 2.61 -1.31
N GLN A 177 18.56 2.07 -2.53
CA GLN A 177 19.72 1.90 -3.38
C GLN A 177 20.37 3.24 -3.75
N TYR A 178 19.54 4.23 -4.09
CA TYR A 178 20.01 5.57 -4.41
C TYR A 178 20.67 6.26 -3.21
N LEU A 179 20.07 6.17 -2.01
CA LEU A 179 20.66 6.70 -0.78
C LEU A 179 22.01 6.05 -0.47
N HIS A 180 22.12 4.74 -0.67
CA HIS A 180 23.40 4.03 -0.48
C HIS A 180 24.49 4.50 -1.47
N ILE A 181 24.14 4.77 -2.73
CA ILE A 181 25.07 5.33 -3.72
C ILE A 181 25.54 6.73 -3.29
N ILE A 182 24.62 7.59 -2.86
CA ILE A 182 24.96 8.94 -2.36
C ILE A 182 25.92 8.82 -1.16
N GLU A 183 25.65 7.94 -0.20
CA GLU A 183 26.56 7.73 0.93
C GLU A 183 27.96 7.36 0.46
N GLN A 184 28.09 6.47 -0.51
CA GLN A 184 29.41 6.06 -1.04
C GLN A 184 30.13 7.17 -1.82
N GLU A 185 29.42 8.04 -2.51
CA GLU A 185 30.02 9.13 -3.30
C GLU A 185 30.57 10.27 -2.44
N TYR A 186 30.07 10.42 -1.22
CA TYR A 186 30.40 11.54 -0.32
C TYR A 186 31.26 11.15 0.88
N TYR A 187 31.64 9.88 1.01
CA TYR A 187 32.65 9.36 1.94
C TYR A 187 33.95 9.03 1.21
#